data_ede23e5e946884f5919d65aaa8dbba15
#
_entry.id   ede23e5e946884f5919d65aaa8dbba15
#
_cell.length_a   1.000
_cell.length_b   1.000
_cell.length_c   1.000
_cell.angle_alpha   90.00
_cell.angle_beta   90.00
_cell.angle_gamma   90.00
#
_symmetry.space_group_name_H-M   'P 1'
#
loop_
_entity.id
_entity.type
_entity.pdbx_description
1 polymer ?
#
loop_
_entity_poly.entity_id
_entity_poly.type
_entity_poly.pdbx_seq_one_letter_code
_entity_poly.pdbx_strand_id
1 'polypeptide(L)'
;MKKVYVNWSDVERQTQEIIRQMYLDDFHPDYVVGITRGGLTPATLISQYLDCPMHALKVSLRSDSDCETNLWMAEDAFGYQPATDNDYSWTRIDPSSRKRILIVDDINDSGETINWIRQDWQRSCMPSDPGWAEVWGDNVRIAVLYDNQSSRNEVAVSYSAEQVNKFETPQWIVFPWEEWWRKWNPDEQNA
;
A
#
# COMPACT_ATOMS: atom_id res chain seq x y z
N MET A 1 -12.58 10.42 20.97
CA MET A 1 -12.02 10.73 19.65
C MET A 1 -13.19 10.83 18.67
N LYS A 2 -13.24 11.88 17.85
CA LYS A 2 -14.33 12.10 16.88
C LYS A 2 -14.25 11.02 15.78
N LYS A 3 -15.38 10.39 15.45
CA LYS A 3 -15.46 9.49 14.28
C LYS A 3 -15.80 10.29 13.02
N VAL A 4 -15.11 10.00 11.92
CA VAL A 4 -15.39 10.53 10.58
C VAL A 4 -15.75 9.33 9.71
N TYR A 5 -16.99 9.30 9.24
CA TYR A 5 -17.49 8.20 8.43
C TYR A 5 -17.30 8.51 6.94
N VAL A 6 -16.60 7.61 6.27
CA VAL A 6 -16.41 7.63 4.82
C VAL A 6 -17.50 6.80 4.17
N ASN A 7 -18.14 7.30 3.14
CA ASN A 7 -19.12 6.55 2.36
C ASN A 7 -18.53 6.00 1.06
N TRP A 8 -19.27 5.16 0.34
CA TRP A 8 -18.78 4.55 -0.89
C TRP A 8 -18.47 5.56 -2.00
N SER A 9 -19.27 6.62 -2.13
CA SER A 9 -19.00 7.69 -3.10
C SER A 9 -17.72 8.47 -2.75
N ASP A 10 -17.39 8.60 -1.47
CA ASP A 10 -16.11 9.18 -1.06
C ASP A 10 -14.94 8.26 -1.48
N VAL A 11 -15.07 6.94 -1.27
CA VAL A 11 -14.06 5.96 -1.68
C VAL A 11 -13.85 6.00 -3.20
N GLU A 12 -14.92 6.04 -3.99
CA GLU A 12 -14.83 6.16 -5.44
C GLU A 12 -14.09 7.44 -5.86
N ARG A 13 -14.47 8.58 -5.32
CA ARG A 13 -13.83 9.88 -5.60
C ARG A 13 -12.36 9.88 -5.20
N GLN A 14 -12.04 9.35 -4.03
CA GLN A 14 -10.65 9.26 -3.52
C GLN A 14 -9.80 8.34 -4.37
N THR A 15 -10.34 7.20 -4.79
CA THR A 15 -9.65 6.28 -5.70
C THR A 15 -9.38 6.94 -7.06
N GLN A 16 -10.35 7.67 -7.62
CA GLN A 16 -10.17 8.42 -8.86
C GLN A 16 -9.08 9.51 -8.71
N GLU A 17 -8.99 10.16 -7.56
CA GLU A 17 -7.96 11.16 -7.30
C GLU A 17 -6.55 10.53 -7.29
N ILE A 18 -6.39 9.35 -6.66
CA ILE A 18 -5.13 8.59 -6.70
C ILE A 18 -4.77 8.23 -8.14
N ILE A 19 -5.70 7.69 -8.90
CA ILE A 19 -5.49 7.33 -10.31
C ILE A 19 -5.09 8.58 -11.13
N ARG A 20 -5.75 9.72 -10.90
CA ARG A 20 -5.40 10.99 -11.56
C ARG A 20 -3.96 11.41 -11.25
N GLN A 21 -3.52 11.31 -9.99
CA GLN A 21 -2.14 11.62 -9.59
C GLN A 21 -1.13 10.69 -10.28
N MET A 22 -1.43 9.40 -10.36
CA MET A 22 -0.60 8.42 -11.07
C MET A 22 -0.43 8.76 -12.56
N TYR A 23 -1.52 9.16 -13.25
CA TYR A 23 -1.45 9.59 -14.64
C TYR A 23 -0.63 10.86 -14.84
N LEU A 24 -0.73 11.83 -13.94
CA LEU A 24 0.06 13.06 -13.99
C LEU A 24 1.55 12.80 -13.81
N ASP A 25 1.89 11.73 -13.15
CA ASP A 25 3.25 11.31 -12.82
C ASP A 25 3.77 10.19 -13.75
N ASP A 26 3.00 9.86 -14.79
CA ASP A 26 3.28 8.80 -15.77
C ASP A 26 3.64 7.45 -15.12
N PHE A 27 3.01 7.14 -13.98
CA PHE A 27 3.23 5.90 -13.28
C PHE A 27 2.17 4.84 -13.63
N HIS A 28 2.62 3.81 -14.32
CA HIS A 28 1.80 2.65 -14.72
C HIS A 28 2.37 1.41 -14.05
N PRO A 29 1.73 0.87 -12.99
CA PRO A 29 2.24 -0.31 -12.29
C PRO A 29 2.09 -1.58 -13.11
N ASP A 30 3.07 -2.48 -13.00
CA ASP A 30 2.97 -3.85 -13.52
C ASP A 30 1.93 -4.65 -12.72
N TYR A 31 1.78 -4.34 -11.43
CA TYR A 31 0.74 -4.86 -10.58
C TYR A 31 0.50 -4.00 -9.33
N VAL A 32 -0.68 -4.20 -8.73
CA VAL A 32 -1.11 -3.53 -7.49
C VAL A 32 -1.01 -4.50 -6.32
N VAL A 33 -0.57 -4.04 -5.17
CA VAL A 33 -0.52 -4.79 -3.91
C VAL A 33 -1.46 -4.14 -2.91
N GLY A 34 -2.54 -4.84 -2.54
CA GLY A 34 -3.47 -4.39 -1.49
C GLY A 34 -3.06 -4.91 -0.12
N ILE A 35 -2.86 -4.01 0.84
CA ILE A 35 -2.58 -4.39 2.22
C ILE A 35 -3.87 -4.89 2.88
N THR A 36 -3.82 -6.08 3.49
CA THR A 36 -5.01 -6.63 4.16
C THR A 36 -5.21 -5.97 5.53
N ARG A 37 -6.44 -5.60 5.85
CA ARG A 37 -7.67 -5.79 5.08
C ARG A 37 -8.12 -4.53 4.35
N GLY A 38 -7.82 -3.35 4.92
CA GLY A 38 -8.36 -2.07 4.49
C GLY A 38 -7.98 -1.69 3.06
N GLY A 39 -6.73 -1.93 2.69
CA GLY A 39 -6.19 -1.63 1.37
C GLY A 39 -6.73 -2.48 0.22
N LEU A 40 -7.39 -3.63 0.51
CA LEU A 40 -7.90 -4.50 -0.55
C LEU A 40 -8.97 -3.84 -1.41
N THR A 41 -9.85 -3.07 -0.80
CA THR A 41 -10.94 -2.42 -1.54
C THR A 41 -10.42 -1.38 -2.54
N PRO A 42 -9.64 -0.36 -2.13
CA PRO A 42 -9.09 0.60 -3.08
C PRO A 42 -8.12 -0.06 -4.08
N ALA A 43 -7.32 -1.04 -3.67
CA ALA A 43 -6.44 -1.78 -4.57
C ALA A 43 -7.22 -2.50 -5.69
N THR A 44 -8.36 -3.13 -5.34
CA THR A 44 -9.22 -3.78 -6.33
C THR A 44 -9.78 -2.78 -7.34
N LEU A 45 -10.26 -1.62 -6.88
CA LEU A 45 -10.79 -0.58 -7.77
C LEU A 45 -9.70 -0.05 -8.72
N ILE A 46 -8.50 0.21 -8.21
CA ILE A 46 -7.36 0.68 -9.00
C ILE A 46 -6.94 -0.38 -10.04
N SER A 47 -6.76 -1.62 -9.60
CA SER A 47 -6.38 -2.75 -10.46
C SER A 47 -7.37 -2.96 -11.60
N GLN A 48 -8.67 -2.92 -11.31
CA GLN A 48 -9.73 -3.05 -12.31
C GLN A 48 -9.72 -1.89 -13.32
N TYR A 49 -9.50 -0.67 -12.85
CA TYR A 49 -9.44 0.51 -13.72
C TYR A 49 -8.21 0.47 -14.65
N LEU A 50 -7.07 0.01 -14.14
CA LEU A 50 -5.80 -0.04 -14.88
C LEU A 50 -5.64 -1.32 -15.72
N ASP A 51 -6.55 -2.30 -15.57
CA ASP A 51 -6.48 -3.63 -16.18
C ASP A 51 -5.13 -4.33 -15.90
N CYS A 52 -4.67 -4.26 -14.65
CA CYS A 52 -3.43 -4.89 -14.20
C CYS A 52 -3.65 -5.88 -13.04
N PRO A 53 -2.77 -6.87 -12.85
CA PRO A 53 -2.88 -7.83 -11.75
C PRO A 53 -2.93 -7.17 -10.37
N MET A 54 -3.60 -7.81 -9.41
CA MET A 54 -3.61 -7.43 -8.01
C MET A 54 -3.20 -8.61 -7.12
N HIS A 55 -2.39 -8.31 -6.11
CA HIS A 55 -1.99 -9.25 -5.08
C HIS A 55 -2.33 -8.70 -3.69
N ALA A 56 -2.59 -9.58 -2.74
CA ALA A 56 -2.81 -9.21 -1.35
C ALA A 56 -1.51 -9.38 -0.55
N LEU A 57 -1.22 -8.45 0.36
CA LEU A 57 -0.12 -8.54 1.30
C LEU A 57 -0.65 -8.48 2.73
N LYS A 58 -0.37 -9.49 3.53
CA LYS A 58 -0.85 -9.57 4.90
C LYS A 58 0.15 -8.88 5.83
N VAL A 59 -0.26 -7.73 6.37
CA VAL A 59 0.49 -7.02 7.41
C VAL A 59 -0.46 -6.60 8.51
N SER A 60 -0.30 -7.17 9.70
CA SER A 60 -1.08 -6.82 10.89
C SER A 60 -0.15 -6.64 12.09
N LEU A 61 0.05 -5.39 12.50
CA LEU A 61 0.94 -5.02 13.61
C LEU A 61 0.20 -4.79 14.93
N ARG A 62 -1.14 -4.86 14.92
CA ARG A 62 -1.97 -4.49 16.10
C ARG A 62 -2.20 -5.63 17.09
N SER A 63 -2.06 -6.89 16.69
CA SER A 63 -2.22 -8.05 17.56
C SER A 63 -1.40 -9.21 17.03
N ASP A 64 -0.48 -9.71 17.86
CA ASP A 64 0.41 -10.85 17.56
C ASP A 64 0.93 -10.86 16.11
N SER A 65 1.67 -9.81 15.78
CA SER A 65 2.38 -9.57 14.49
C SER A 65 2.15 -10.66 13.43
N ASP A 66 0.94 -10.70 12.87
CA ASP A 66 0.55 -11.66 11.83
C ASP A 66 0.88 -11.03 10.47
N CYS A 67 2.16 -11.09 10.13
CA CYS A 67 2.73 -10.52 8.92
C CYS A 67 3.26 -11.64 8.04
N GLU A 68 3.02 -11.51 6.74
CA GLU A 68 3.51 -12.44 5.74
C GLU A 68 4.71 -11.86 5.00
N THR A 69 5.85 -12.52 5.13
CA THR A 69 7.06 -12.20 4.38
C THR A 69 6.86 -12.52 2.91
N ASN A 70 7.24 -11.61 2.01
CA ASN A 70 6.97 -11.79 0.59
C ASN A 70 8.22 -11.59 -0.26
N LEU A 71 9.03 -12.67 -0.36
CA LEU A 71 10.31 -12.66 -1.07
C LEU A 71 10.16 -12.29 -2.55
N TRP A 72 9.20 -12.86 -3.27
CA TRP A 72 9.08 -12.64 -4.71
C TRP A 72 8.71 -11.18 -5.06
N MET A 73 7.91 -10.49 -4.22
CA MET A 73 7.64 -9.06 -4.40
C MET A 73 8.90 -8.23 -4.17
N ALA A 74 9.73 -8.61 -3.17
CA ALA A 74 11.00 -7.96 -2.92
C ALA A 74 11.99 -8.17 -4.09
N GLU A 75 12.02 -9.37 -4.67
CA GLU A 75 12.83 -9.69 -5.84
C GLU A 75 12.39 -8.89 -7.08
N ASP A 76 11.08 -8.82 -7.33
CA ASP A 76 10.50 -8.00 -8.39
C ASP A 76 10.84 -6.50 -8.21
N ALA A 77 10.68 -6.00 -6.99
CA ALA A 77 10.97 -4.60 -6.67
C ALA A 77 12.45 -4.25 -6.88
N PHE A 78 13.34 -5.16 -6.53
CA PHE A 78 14.78 -4.93 -6.59
C PHE A 78 15.38 -5.23 -7.97
N GLY A 79 14.65 -5.99 -8.82
CA GLY A 79 15.16 -6.46 -10.12
C GLY A 79 16.10 -7.65 -9.98
N TYR A 80 15.86 -8.51 -8.99
CA TYR A 80 16.59 -9.74 -8.79
C TYR A 80 16.18 -10.78 -9.81
N GLN A 81 17.16 -11.41 -10.45
CA GLN A 81 16.93 -12.53 -11.35
C GLN A 81 17.69 -13.76 -10.87
N PRO A 82 17.01 -14.88 -10.61
CA PRO A 82 17.69 -16.12 -10.30
C PRO A 82 18.55 -16.57 -11.47
N ALA A 83 19.72 -17.17 -11.17
CA ALA A 83 20.55 -17.79 -12.17
C ALA A 83 19.78 -18.86 -12.94
N THR A 84 19.82 -18.84 -14.26
CA THR A 84 19.28 -19.93 -15.08
C THR A 84 20.27 -21.08 -15.16
N ASP A 85 19.79 -22.31 -15.35
CA ASP A 85 20.61 -23.55 -15.39
C ASP A 85 21.81 -23.52 -16.36
N ASN A 86 21.86 -22.56 -17.28
CA ASN A 86 22.91 -22.38 -18.27
C ASN A 86 23.90 -21.25 -17.96
N ASP A 87 23.68 -20.50 -16.90
CA ASP A 87 24.53 -19.39 -16.51
C ASP A 87 25.13 -19.66 -15.12
N TYR A 88 26.43 -19.99 -15.09
CA TYR A 88 27.19 -20.16 -13.85
C TYR A 88 27.48 -18.82 -13.16
N SER A 89 26.96 -17.71 -13.66
CA SER A 89 27.05 -16.42 -13.01
C SER A 89 26.02 -16.32 -11.89
N TRP A 90 26.53 -16.14 -10.70
CA TRP A 90 25.79 -15.91 -9.45
C TRP A 90 24.83 -14.74 -9.64
N THR A 91 23.62 -14.88 -9.12
CA THR A 91 22.64 -13.83 -8.86
C THR A 91 22.85 -12.53 -9.65
N ARG A 92 22.05 -12.30 -10.66
CA ARG A 92 22.09 -11.07 -11.43
C ARG A 92 21.07 -10.08 -10.91
N ILE A 93 21.52 -8.91 -10.52
CA ILE A 93 20.66 -7.74 -10.31
C ILE A 93 20.62 -6.98 -11.62
N ASP A 94 19.43 -6.77 -12.12
CA ASP A 94 19.20 -5.95 -13.31
C ASP A 94 18.15 -4.87 -12.99
N PRO A 95 18.58 -3.62 -12.77
CA PRO A 95 17.65 -2.53 -12.50
C PRO A 95 16.60 -2.33 -13.60
N SER A 96 16.88 -2.73 -14.85
CA SER A 96 15.91 -2.65 -15.94
C SER A 96 14.80 -3.69 -15.86
N SER A 97 14.97 -4.71 -15.03
CA SER A 97 13.97 -5.75 -14.78
C SER A 97 13.09 -5.47 -13.54
N ARG A 98 13.33 -4.36 -12.84
CA ARG A 98 12.50 -3.92 -11.71
C ARG A 98 11.05 -3.77 -12.15
N LYS A 99 10.14 -4.38 -11.41
CA LYS A 99 8.70 -4.19 -11.62
C LYS A 99 8.25 -2.87 -11.00
N ARG A 100 7.33 -2.21 -11.68
CA ARG A 100 6.61 -1.06 -11.13
C ARG A 100 5.48 -1.58 -10.25
N ILE A 101 5.54 -1.32 -8.95
CA ILE A 101 4.63 -1.87 -7.95
C ILE A 101 3.91 -0.72 -7.25
N LEU A 102 2.58 -0.78 -7.21
CA LEU A 102 1.77 0.13 -6.40
C LEU A 102 1.27 -0.59 -5.16
N ILE A 103 1.77 -0.19 -4.00
CA ILE A 103 1.26 -0.67 -2.70
C ILE A 103 0.12 0.24 -2.26
N VAL A 104 -1.03 -0.34 -1.91
CA VAL A 104 -2.25 0.40 -1.58
C VAL A 104 -2.75 0.03 -0.18
N ASP A 105 -3.02 1.05 0.64
CA ASP A 105 -3.74 0.89 1.90
C ASP A 105 -4.90 1.91 1.99
N ASP A 106 -5.77 1.74 2.96
CA ASP A 106 -6.85 2.71 3.20
C ASP A 106 -6.33 3.95 3.93
N ILE A 107 -5.43 3.79 4.88
CA ILE A 107 -4.86 4.90 5.66
C ILE A 107 -3.41 4.63 6.05
N ASN A 108 -2.55 5.62 5.83
CA ASN A 108 -1.26 5.73 6.50
C ASN A 108 -1.45 6.46 7.83
N ASP A 109 -1.57 5.73 8.94
CA ASP A 109 -1.85 6.33 10.27
C ASP A 109 -0.57 6.63 11.04
N SER A 110 0.17 5.61 11.45
CA SER A 110 1.43 5.75 12.20
C SER A 110 2.69 5.67 11.34
N GLY A 111 2.58 5.10 10.15
CA GLY A 111 3.70 4.76 9.27
C GLY A 111 4.29 3.37 9.52
N GLU A 112 3.88 2.68 10.59
CA GLU A 112 4.47 1.40 10.99
C GLU A 112 4.33 0.31 9.93
N THR A 113 3.17 0.22 9.26
CA THR A 113 2.92 -0.76 8.20
C THR A 113 3.87 -0.58 7.02
N ILE A 114 4.03 0.66 6.56
CA ILE A 114 4.94 1.01 5.46
C ILE A 114 6.39 0.70 5.84
N ASN A 115 6.80 1.07 7.06
CA ASN A 115 8.16 0.81 7.55
C ASN A 115 8.43 -0.68 7.67
N TRP A 116 7.43 -1.47 8.11
CA TRP A 116 7.55 -2.91 8.19
C TRP A 116 7.76 -3.53 6.80
N ILE A 117 6.95 -3.18 5.81
CA ILE A 117 7.07 -3.69 4.43
C ILE A 117 8.46 -3.36 3.87
N ARG A 118 8.90 -2.11 4.02
CA ARG A 118 10.22 -1.68 3.59
C ARG A 118 11.33 -2.54 4.20
N GLN A 119 11.29 -2.75 5.51
CA GLN A 119 12.30 -3.52 6.22
C GLN A 119 12.24 -5.00 5.85
N ASP A 120 11.05 -5.58 5.70
CA ASP A 120 10.87 -6.98 5.31
C ASP A 120 11.44 -7.23 3.90
N TRP A 121 11.09 -6.41 2.93
CA TRP A 121 11.59 -6.57 1.57
C TRP A 121 13.10 -6.40 1.48
N GLN A 122 13.66 -5.41 2.14
CA GLN A 122 15.12 -5.23 2.20
C GLN A 122 15.85 -6.40 2.88
N ARG A 123 15.26 -6.98 3.93
CA ARG A 123 15.86 -8.15 4.61
C ARG A 123 15.74 -9.42 3.78
N SER A 124 14.65 -9.56 3.04
CA SER A 124 14.35 -10.76 2.26
C SER A 124 15.19 -10.85 0.99
N CYS A 125 15.46 -9.72 0.34
CA CYS A 125 16.20 -9.67 -0.91
C CYS A 125 17.37 -8.67 -0.82
N MET A 126 18.59 -9.14 -0.98
CA MET A 126 19.81 -8.32 -1.01
C MET A 126 19.93 -7.34 0.18
N PRO A 127 19.92 -7.84 1.42
CA PRO A 127 19.97 -6.99 2.60
C PRO A 127 21.24 -6.12 2.59
N SER A 128 21.09 -4.87 2.98
CA SER A 128 22.16 -3.87 3.01
C SER A 128 22.66 -3.38 1.63
N ASP A 129 22.03 -3.78 0.53
CA ASP A 129 22.42 -3.23 -0.76
C ASP A 129 21.91 -1.78 -0.89
N PRO A 130 22.77 -0.81 -1.25
CA PRO A 130 22.38 0.59 -1.35
C PRO A 130 21.36 0.87 -2.47
N GLY A 131 21.21 -0.03 -3.44
CA GLY A 131 20.21 0.06 -4.51
C GLY A 131 18.78 0.14 -4.03
N TRP A 132 18.50 -0.30 -2.79
CA TRP A 132 17.19 -0.12 -2.18
C TRP A 132 16.76 1.34 -2.00
N ALA A 133 17.71 2.26 -1.88
CA ALA A 133 17.40 3.68 -1.80
C ALA A 133 16.75 4.22 -3.09
N GLU A 134 17.00 3.57 -4.23
CA GLU A 134 16.46 3.93 -5.53
C GLU A 134 15.07 3.30 -5.77
N VAL A 135 14.74 2.20 -5.10
CA VAL A 135 13.49 1.44 -5.32
C VAL A 135 12.28 2.23 -4.82
N TRP A 136 12.39 2.76 -3.59
CA TRP A 136 11.27 3.43 -2.92
C TRP A 136 11.04 4.84 -3.46
N GLY A 137 9.82 5.08 -3.94
CA GLY A 137 9.43 6.34 -4.59
C GLY A 137 9.73 6.38 -6.09
N ASP A 138 10.49 5.42 -6.61
CA ASP A 138 10.70 5.26 -8.05
C ASP A 138 9.79 4.13 -8.59
N ASN A 139 10.25 2.89 -8.61
CA ASN A 139 9.47 1.77 -9.13
C ASN A 139 8.51 1.15 -8.11
N VAL A 140 8.71 1.34 -6.80
CA VAL A 140 7.76 0.98 -5.75
C VAL A 140 7.15 2.24 -5.17
N ARG A 141 5.84 2.41 -5.33
CA ARG A 141 5.11 3.58 -4.85
C ARG A 141 3.97 3.19 -3.92
N ILE A 142 3.61 4.10 -3.03
CA ILE A 142 2.61 3.89 -2.00
C ILE A 142 1.45 4.83 -2.24
N ALA A 143 0.23 4.29 -2.24
CA ALA A 143 -1.00 5.03 -2.36
C ALA A 143 -1.92 4.76 -1.16
N VAL A 144 -2.56 5.80 -0.63
CA VAL A 144 -3.53 5.68 0.46
C VAL A 144 -4.71 6.62 0.25
N LEU A 145 -5.90 6.23 0.73
CA LEU A 145 -7.05 7.13 0.70
C LEU A 145 -6.84 8.30 1.66
N TYR A 146 -6.28 8.03 2.84
CA TYR A 146 -5.95 9.04 3.85
C TYR A 146 -4.48 8.95 4.26
N ASP A 147 -3.78 10.07 4.20
CA ASP A 147 -2.41 10.20 4.69
C ASP A 147 -2.37 11.08 5.95
N ASN A 148 -1.94 10.50 7.07
CA ASN A 148 -1.74 11.25 8.30
C ASN A 148 -0.37 11.92 8.30
N GLN A 149 -0.33 13.22 8.15
CA GLN A 149 0.90 14.03 8.11
C GLN A 149 1.77 13.93 9.36
N SER A 150 1.20 13.45 10.49
CA SER A 150 1.97 13.19 11.71
C SER A 150 2.52 11.76 11.78
N SER A 151 2.35 10.94 10.74
CA SER A 151 2.95 9.61 10.61
C SER A 151 4.47 9.66 10.58
N ARG A 152 5.11 8.54 10.95
CA ARG A 152 6.58 8.42 11.01
C ARG A 152 7.08 7.39 10.00
N ASN A 153 6.58 7.45 8.78
CA ASN A 153 7.04 6.57 7.72
C ASN A 153 8.41 7.01 7.19
N GLU A 154 9.28 6.04 6.98
CA GLU A 154 10.63 6.23 6.41
C GLU A 154 10.59 6.35 4.88
N VAL A 155 9.49 5.94 4.27
CA VAL A 155 9.23 6.05 2.83
C VAL A 155 8.03 6.96 2.64
N ALA A 156 8.14 7.94 1.76
CA ALA A 156 7.05 8.86 1.49
C ALA A 156 5.85 8.14 0.84
N VAL A 157 4.63 8.54 1.22
CA VAL A 157 3.42 8.20 0.47
C VAL A 157 3.48 8.96 -0.85
N SER A 158 3.40 8.22 -1.97
CA SER A 158 3.52 8.80 -3.31
C SER A 158 2.20 9.45 -3.76
N TYR A 159 1.09 8.83 -3.39
CA TYR A 159 -0.25 9.27 -3.78
C TYR A 159 -1.20 9.22 -2.59
N SER A 160 -1.89 10.30 -2.31
CA SER A 160 -2.93 10.34 -1.30
C SER A 160 -4.11 11.18 -1.76
N ALA A 161 -5.32 10.71 -1.46
CA ALA A 161 -6.52 11.46 -1.83
C ALA A 161 -6.84 12.56 -0.82
N GLU A 162 -6.67 12.26 0.45
CA GLU A 162 -6.94 13.18 1.56
C GLU A 162 -5.74 13.21 2.52
N GLN A 163 -5.44 14.40 3.03
CA GLN A 163 -4.42 14.58 4.06
C GLN A 163 -5.09 14.97 5.37
N VAL A 164 -4.66 14.35 6.46
CA VAL A 164 -5.14 14.64 7.80
C VAL A 164 -3.96 14.84 8.75
N ASN A 165 -4.15 15.65 9.78
CA ASN A 165 -3.17 15.76 10.87
C ASN A 165 -3.84 15.31 12.17
N LYS A 166 -3.65 14.03 12.51
CA LYS A 166 -4.28 13.43 13.71
C LYS A 166 -3.63 13.89 15.02
N PHE A 167 -2.47 14.49 14.96
CA PHE A 167 -1.85 15.12 16.13
C PHE A 167 -2.57 16.41 16.52
N GLU A 168 -2.94 17.24 15.53
CA GLU A 168 -3.67 18.48 15.76
C GLU A 168 -5.17 18.24 15.97
N THR A 169 -5.75 17.36 15.18
CA THR A 169 -7.18 17.02 15.21
C THR A 169 -7.36 15.51 15.33
N PRO A 170 -7.37 14.98 16.58
CA PRO A 170 -7.56 13.56 16.82
C PRO A 170 -8.91 13.06 16.30
N GLN A 171 -8.85 12.18 15.28
CA GLN A 171 -10.05 11.61 14.66
C GLN A 171 -9.84 10.15 14.27
N TRP A 172 -10.94 9.39 14.26
CA TRP A 172 -10.98 8.03 13.78
C TRP A 172 -11.72 7.98 12.43
N ILE A 173 -11.02 7.60 11.39
CA ILE A 173 -11.63 7.40 10.07
C ILE A 173 -12.28 6.02 10.07
N VAL A 174 -13.55 5.96 9.72
CA VAL A 174 -14.34 4.72 9.63
C VAL A 174 -14.73 4.51 8.19
N PHE A 175 -14.19 3.48 7.58
CA PHE A 175 -14.47 3.15 6.18
C PHE A 175 -15.75 2.34 6.03
N PRO A 176 -16.42 2.35 4.85
CA PRO A 176 -17.70 1.71 4.67
C PRO A 176 -17.67 0.19 4.78
N TRP A 177 -16.50 -0.45 4.67
CA TRP A 177 -16.32 -1.90 4.87
C TRP A 177 -16.09 -2.31 6.34
N GLU A 178 -15.82 -1.36 7.26
CA GLU A 178 -15.52 -1.68 8.66
C GLU A 178 -16.77 -1.92 9.52
N GLU A 179 -17.82 -1.14 9.31
CA GLU A 179 -19.04 -1.17 10.14
C GLU A 179 -20.32 -1.32 9.26
N TRP A 180 -20.23 -1.97 8.09
CA TRP A 180 -21.32 -2.09 7.12
C TRP A 180 -22.60 -2.72 7.70
N TRP A 181 -22.47 -3.63 8.66
CA TRP A 181 -23.59 -4.33 9.31
C TRP A 181 -24.40 -3.45 10.26
N ARG A 182 -23.86 -2.34 10.78
CA ARG A 182 -24.58 -1.43 11.69
C ARG A 182 -25.77 -0.75 11.02
N LYS A 183 -25.73 -0.58 9.70
CA LYS A 183 -26.83 -0.01 8.91
C LYS A 183 -28.06 -0.92 8.83
N TRP A 184 -27.93 -2.19 9.22
CA TRP A 184 -28.97 -3.20 9.12
C TRP A 184 -29.51 -3.63 10.49
N ASN A 185 -29.10 -3.00 11.58
CA ASN A 185 -29.64 -3.28 12.91
C ASN A 185 -30.90 -2.43 13.11
N PRO A 186 -32.14 -3.01 12.98
CA PRO A 186 -33.38 -2.24 13.11
C PRO A 186 -33.58 -1.67 14.53
N ASP A 187 -32.89 -2.20 15.53
CA ASP A 187 -33.02 -1.80 16.94
C ASP A 187 -32.23 -0.52 17.29
N GLU A 188 -31.22 -0.16 16.46
CA GLU A 188 -30.43 1.08 16.68
C GLU A 188 -31.07 2.33 16.03
N GLN A 189 -32.10 2.19 15.20
CA GLN A 189 -32.79 3.33 14.58
C GLN A 189 -33.85 3.97 15.53
N ASN A 190 -34.08 3.40 16.69
CA ASN A 190 -35.06 3.87 17.65
C ASN A 190 -34.48 4.33 19.02
N ALA A 191 -33.14 4.55 19.09
CA ALA A 191 -32.47 5.03 20.29
C ALA A 191 -31.99 6.48 20.15
#